data_ff36603770aeaf8bd8a192105f7d5253
#
_entry.id   ff36603770aeaf8bd8a192105f7d5253
#
_cell.length_a   1.000
_cell.length_b   1.000
_cell.length_c   1.000
_cell.angle_alpha   90.00
_cell.angle_beta   90.00
_cell.angle_gamma   90.00
#
_symmetry.space_group_name_H-M   'P 1'
#
loop_
_entity.id
_entity.type
_entity.pdbx_description
1 polymer ?
#
loop_
_entity_poly.entity_id
_entity_poly.type
_entity_poly.pdbx_seq_one_letter_code
_entity_poly.pdbx_strand_id
1 'polypeptide(L)'
;MRSKSDLADAMNHTETNERLPVITTSFLVMGNVLGVGVLALPIKCGLCGFVPALISIVVVWAVMLISAWVIAYKINIEKSDSFDIPSFFGKFLGKSGKWVAIACNLILLYGVLVAYLGGISTMVFSLVKDSFPNLPISKPLITVVYFSILTTMILFGMEALRKGNMVVIAVIWITFFGLVLTGVSQFDVEKLNYTDWKLMVVGLPVAVSAFHFHNIIPTVSRALKHDVVACRKAIFLGVFLGLLINLVWVTVVLGTMTENASGLTKNSIEEAYWHGLPATVPMSEILKSRLFTIFSTVFAVFSVTASYMANSAGLLGFIRDMTVTYLKKDSRFLVGCISFLPPLIIALVYPHIFLSALDIVGGVGETVLFAILPAFILIQMVRSKNRILTLVGVVMLIIGAIVLVYVVGDKLNIIDLVPPEPNPPILFH
;
A
#
# COMPACT_ATOMS: atom_id res chain seq x y z
N MET A 1 46.74 -2.63 32.26
CA MET A 1 46.74 -2.97 30.83
C MET A 1 45.50 -3.81 30.59
N ARG A 2 44.46 -3.25 29.98
CA ARG A 2 43.29 -4.04 29.54
C ARG A 2 43.72 -4.86 28.32
N SER A 3 43.37 -6.14 28.28
CA SER A 3 43.72 -7.06 27.20
C SER A 3 43.10 -6.63 25.87
N LYS A 4 43.79 -6.87 24.76
CA LYS A 4 43.24 -6.66 23.39
C LYS A 4 41.96 -7.47 23.14
N SER A 5 41.77 -8.59 23.90
CA SER A 5 40.55 -9.38 23.89
C SER A 5 39.36 -8.63 24.48
N ASP A 6 39.55 -7.88 25.59
CA ASP A 6 38.46 -7.14 26.23
C ASP A 6 38.00 -5.95 25.40
N LEU A 7 38.88 -5.36 24.57
CA LEU A 7 38.53 -4.33 23.60
C LEU A 7 37.80 -4.90 22.39
N ALA A 8 38.20 -6.09 21.91
CA ALA A 8 37.51 -6.77 20.79
C ALA A 8 36.11 -7.27 21.20
N ASP A 9 35.97 -7.78 22.43
CA ASP A 9 34.67 -8.19 22.98
C ASP A 9 33.76 -6.98 23.27
N ALA A 10 34.30 -5.88 23.76
CA ALA A 10 33.55 -4.63 23.94
C ALA A 10 33.12 -4.01 22.60
N MET A 11 33.96 -4.07 21.55
CA MET A 11 33.62 -3.62 20.23
C MET A 11 32.60 -4.54 19.58
N ASN A 12 32.69 -5.86 19.74
CA ASN A 12 31.68 -6.81 19.24
C ASN A 12 30.34 -6.67 19.98
N HIS A 13 30.33 -6.42 21.29
CA HIS A 13 29.09 -6.18 22.03
C HIS A 13 28.45 -4.84 21.71
N THR A 14 29.20 -3.79 21.37
CA THR A 14 28.64 -2.52 20.87
C THR A 14 28.10 -2.66 19.45
N GLU A 15 28.80 -3.38 18.57
CA GLU A 15 28.30 -3.62 17.19
C GLU A 15 27.03 -4.48 17.16
N THR A 16 26.90 -5.51 18.00
CA THR A 16 25.71 -6.35 18.08
C THR A 16 24.51 -5.62 18.69
N ASN A 17 24.73 -4.72 19.67
CA ASN A 17 23.67 -3.95 20.30
C ASN A 17 23.16 -2.78 19.44
N GLU A 18 23.95 -2.29 18.48
CA GLU A 18 23.50 -1.29 17.49
C GLU A 18 22.78 -1.94 16.30
N ARG A 19 23.11 -3.18 15.95
CA ARG A 19 22.50 -3.89 14.80
C ARG A 19 21.08 -4.40 15.07
N LEU A 20 20.79 -4.83 16.27
CA LEU A 20 19.46 -5.35 16.64
C LEU A 20 18.32 -4.33 16.42
N PRO A 21 18.41 -3.07 16.85
CA PRO A 21 17.39 -2.07 16.60
C PRO A 21 17.13 -1.79 15.11
N VAL A 22 18.19 -1.75 14.27
CA VAL A 22 18.09 -1.52 12.82
C VAL A 22 17.32 -2.65 12.16
N ILE A 23 17.66 -3.91 12.47
CA ILE A 23 17.00 -5.10 11.90
C ILE A 23 15.52 -5.12 12.30
N THR A 24 15.21 -4.97 13.59
CA THR A 24 13.84 -4.96 14.09
C THR A 24 13.01 -3.85 13.44
N THR A 25 13.61 -2.67 13.29
CA THR A 25 12.96 -1.53 12.63
C THR A 25 12.79 -1.76 11.12
N SER A 26 13.70 -2.48 10.47
CA SER A 26 13.56 -2.87 9.06
C SER A 26 12.36 -3.81 8.86
N PHE A 27 12.14 -4.77 9.76
CA PHE A 27 10.96 -5.63 9.72
C PHE A 27 9.65 -4.85 9.95
N LEU A 28 9.67 -3.81 10.77
CA LEU A 28 8.52 -2.91 10.93
C LEU A 28 8.21 -2.17 9.61
N VAL A 29 9.23 -1.65 8.93
CA VAL A 29 9.06 -1.00 7.60
C VAL A 29 8.52 -2.01 6.58
N MET A 30 9.14 -3.19 6.48
CA MET A 30 8.71 -4.24 5.57
C MET A 30 7.25 -4.67 5.83
N GLY A 31 6.85 -4.82 7.09
CA GLY A 31 5.48 -5.17 7.46
C GLY A 31 4.43 -4.14 7.02
N ASN A 32 4.81 -2.85 6.94
CA ASN A 32 3.93 -1.81 6.41
C ASN A 32 3.81 -1.84 4.88
N VAL A 33 4.83 -2.31 4.17
CA VAL A 33 4.77 -2.50 2.71
C VAL A 33 3.85 -3.67 2.33
N LEU A 34 3.66 -4.65 3.22
CA LEU A 34 2.78 -5.81 2.99
C LEU A 34 1.31 -5.50 3.33
N GLY A 35 0.77 -4.46 2.72
CA GLY A 35 -0.64 -4.10 2.82
C GLY A 35 -1.51 -4.68 1.71
N VAL A 36 -2.72 -4.16 1.57
CA VAL A 36 -3.68 -4.55 0.52
C VAL A 36 -3.18 -4.28 -0.91
N GLY A 37 -2.21 -3.37 -1.07
CA GLY A 37 -1.57 -3.08 -2.35
C GLY A 37 -0.94 -4.33 -2.99
N VAL A 38 -0.39 -5.24 -2.19
CA VAL A 38 0.16 -6.54 -2.66
C VAL A 38 -0.89 -7.35 -3.43
N LEU A 39 -2.16 -7.32 -3.01
CA LEU A 39 -3.25 -8.06 -3.64
C LEU A 39 -3.69 -7.47 -4.98
N ALA A 40 -3.56 -6.16 -5.15
CA ALA A 40 -3.96 -5.44 -6.36
C ALA A 40 -2.83 -5.33 -7.39
N LEU A 41 -1.58 -5.34 -6.92
CA LEU A 41 -0.39 -5.08 -7.73
C LEU A 41 -0.25 -6.01 -8.95
N PRO A 42 -0.42 -7.36 -8.83
CA PRO A 42 -0.32 -8.23 -9.99
C PRO A 42 -1.39 -7.98 -11.06
N ILE A 43 -2.59 -7.58 -10.65
CA ILE A 43 -3.69 -7.31 -11.61
C ILE A 43 -3.38 -6.04 -12.39
N LYS A 44 -3.05 -4.94 -11.71
CA LYS A 44 -2.83 -3.65 -12.37
C LYS A 44 -1.51 -3.60 -13.14
N CYS A 45 -0.42 -4.11 -12.57
CA CYS A 45 0.87 -4.18 -13.27
C CYS A 45 0.89 -5.32 -14.29
N GLY A 46 0.12 -6.40 -14.09
CA GLY A 46 0.10 -7.55 -15.00
C GLY A 46 -0.49 -7.26 -16.37
N LEU A 47 -1.36 -6.26 -16.50
CA LEU A 47 -1.90 -5.85 -17.80
C LEU A 47 -0.82 -5.55 -18.84
N CYS A 48 0.33 -5.02 -18.43
CA CYS A 48 1.45 -4.76 -19.35
C CYS A 48 2.39 -5.95 -19.56
N GLY A 49 2.12 -7.09 -18.91
CA GLY A 49 2.98 -8.27 -18.96
C GLY A 49 4.16 -8.19 -17.97
N PHE A 50 4.92 -9.29 -17.93
CA PHE A 50 5.91 -9.51 -16.87
C PHE A 50 7.03 -8.48 -16.83
N VAL A 51 7.76 -8.28 -17.95
CA VAL A 51 8.95 -7.41 -17.99
C VAL A 51 8.61 -5.94 -17.69
N PRO A 52 7.60 -5.32 -18.34
CA PRO A 52 7.21 -3.96 -18.01
C PRO A 52 6.68 -3.80 -16.59
N ALA A 53 5.97 -4.82 -16.05
CA ALA A 53 5.50 -4.84 -14.68
C ALA A 53 6.66 -4.76 -13.67
N LEU A 54 7.70 -5.60 -13.85
CA LEU A 54 8.87 -5.58 -12.97
C LEU A 54 9.59 -4.23 -13.02
N ILE A 55 9.77 -3.67 -14.22
CA ILE A 55 10.40 -2.35 -14.39
C ILE A 55 9.58 -1.26 -13.70
N SER A 56 8.26 -1.25 -13.87
CA SER A 56 7.34 -0.32 -13.18
C SER A 56 7.49 -0.37 -11.66
N ILE A 57 7.48 -1.58 -11.11
CA ILE A 57 7.59 -1.84 -9.67
C ILE A 57 8.93 -1.34 -9.14
N VAL A 58 10.05 -1.64 -9.84
CA VAL A 58 11.40 -1.20 -9.43
C VAL A 58 11.54 0.32 -9.51
N VAL A 59 11.00 0.95 -10.56
CA VAL A 59 11.04 2.41 -10.74
C VAL A 59 10.27 3.10 -9.61
N VAL A 60 9.04 2.66 -9.33
CA VAL A 60 8.23 3.22 -8.25
C VAL A 60 8.88 2.97 -6.88
N TRP A 61 9.40 1.76 -6.64
CA TRP A 61 10.17 1.45 -5.44
C TRP A 61 11.32 2.43 -5.21
N ALA A 62 12.10 2.74 -6.25
CA ALA A 62 13.22 3.67 -6.15
C ALA A 62 12.74 5.09 -5.80
N VAL A 63 11.66 5.57 -6.42
CA VAL A 63 11.06 6.88 -6.11
C VAL A 63 10.61 6.93 -4.65
N MET A 64 9.87 5.91 -4.19
CA MET A 64 9.36 5.85 -2.82
C MET A 64 10.48 5.73 -1.78
N LEU A 65 11.55 4.98 -2.08
CA LEU A 65 12.73 4.88 -1.22
C LEU A 65 13.44 6.23 -1.08
N ILE A 66 13.69 6.93 -2.19
CA ILE A 66 14.37 8.23 -2.17
C ILE A 66 13.51 9.26 -1.41
N SER A 67 12.22 9.27 -1.67
CA SER A 67 11.25 10.10 -0.96
C SER A 67 11.32 9.88 0.56
N ALA A 68 11.27 8.62 0.97
CA ALA A 68 11.37 8.25 2.39
C ALA A 68 12.68 8.72 3.03
N TRP A 69 13.80 8.64 2.29
CA TRP A 69 15.09 9.17 2.78
C TRP A 69 15.08 10.69 2.94
N VAL A 70 14.43 11.43 2.03
CA VAL A 70 14.28 12.89 2.13
C VAL A 70 13.48 13.26 3.39
N ILE A 71 12.34 12.60 3.59
CA ILE A 71 11.47 12.83 4.75
C ILE A 71 12.20 12.45 6.05
N ALA A 72 12.80 11.24 6.11
CA ALA A 72 13.52 10.77 7.27
C ALA A 72 14.71 11.68 7.63
N TYR A 73 15.46 12.16 6.64
CA TYR A 73 16.57 13.09 6.86
C TYR A 73 16.10 14.38 7.54
N LYS A 74 15.00 14.96 7.07
CA LYS A 74 14.44 16.18 7.67
C LYS A 74 13.93 15.95 9.09
N ILE A 75 13.20 14.86 9.33
CA ILE A 75 12.69 14.50 10.67
C ILE A 75 13.84 14.29 11.66
N ASN A 76 14.90 13.57 11.23
CA ASN A 76 16.04 13.26 12.10
C ASN A 76 16.85 14.51 12.47
N ILE A 77 17.09 15.43 11.52
CA ILE A 77 17.81 16.68 11.81
C ILE A 77 17.01 17.55 12.77
N GLU A 78 15.70 17.63 12.59
CA GLU A 78 14.85 18.47 13.44
C GLU A 78 14.53 17.83 14.79
N LYS A 79 14.83 16.53 14.97
CA LYS A 79 14.48 15.72 16.14
C LYS A 79 13.02 15.91 16.54
N SER A 80 12.14 15.97 15.53
CA SER A 80 10.72 16.20 15.73
C SER A 80 10.03 14.93 16.24
N ASP A 81 9.51 14.97 17.46
CA ASP A 81 8.74 13.88 18.06
C ASP A 81 7.27 13.89 17.61
N SER A 82 6.76 15.06 17.20
CA SER A 82 5.44 15.20 16.62
C SER A 82 5.52 15.34 15.10
N PHE A 83 4.95 14.38 14.39
CA PHE A 83 4.88 14.41 12.94
C PHE A 83 3.42 14.43 12.48
N ASP A 84 3.08 15.50 11.79
CA ASP A 84 1.86 15.63 11.03
C ASP A 84 2.23 15.95 9.58
N ILE A 85 1.76 15.14 8.63
CA ILE A 85 2.12 15.26 7.20
C ILE A 85 1.87 16.68 6.66
N PRO A 86 0.68 17.28 6.84
CA PRO A 86 0.44 18.63 6.36
C PRO A 86 1.33 19.69 6.99
N SER A 87 1.58 19.62 8.29
CA SER A 87 2.46 20.57 8.99
C SER A 87 3.91 20.44 8.54
N PHE A 88 4.38 19.21 8.31
CA PHE A 88 5.70 18.95 7.75
C PHE A 88 5.87 19.64 6.39
N PHE A 89 4.96 19.39 5.43
CA PHE A 89 5.05 20.04 4.13
C PHE A 89 4.82 21.54 4.19
N GLY A 90 3.97 22.01 5.11
CA GLY A 90 3.77 23.43 5.37
C GLY A 90 5.03 24.14 5.82
N LYS A 91 5.87 23.46 6.63
CA LYS A 91 7.14 24.01 7.11
C LYS A 91 8.17 24.20 5.98
N PHE A 92 8.25 23.27 5.02
CA PHE A 92 9.25 23.32 3.97
C PHE A 92 8.76 23.95 2.67
N LEU A 93 7.47 23.86 2.36
CA LEU A 93 6.86 24.32 1.11
C LEU A 93 5.84 25.46 1.30
N GLY A 94 5.72 25.98 2.53
CA GLY A 94 4.84 27.09 2.85
C GLY A 94 3.34 26.72 2.88
N LYS A 95 2.47 27.75 2.89
CA LYS A 95 1.01 27.58 3.02
C LYS A 95 0.42 26.69 1.91
N SER A 96 0.85 26.88 0.67
CA SER A 96 0.37 26.09 -0.48
C SER A 96 0.70 24.60 -0.29
N GLY A 97 1.95 24.26 0.11
CA GLY A 97 2.34 22.89 0.41
C GLY A 97 1.50 22.26 1.52
N LYS A 98 1.14 23.03 2.56
CA LYS A 98 0.25 22.57 3.64
C LYS A 98 -1.15 22.21 3.13
N TRP A 99 -1.79 23.09 2.33
CA TRP A 99 -3.14 22.84 1.85
C TRP A 99 -3.20 21.67 0.84
N VAL A 100 -2.21 21.58 -0.06
CA VAL A 100 -2.07 20.44 -0.96
C VAL A 100 -1.91 19.15 -0.15
N ALA A 101 -1.06 19.16 0.87
CA ALA A 101 -0.87 17.98 1.72
C ALA A 101 -2.14 17.61 2.51
N ILE A 102 -2.94 18.58 2.99
CA ILE A 102 -4.24 18.32 3.63
C ILE A 102 -5.17 17.60 2.65
N ALA A 103 -5.35 18.14 1.44
CA ALA A 103 -6.24 17.56 0.45
C ALA A 103 -5.81 16.13 0.05
N CYS A 104 -4.52 15.94 -0.24
CA CYS A 104 -3.99 14.63 -0.62
C CYS A 104 -4.02 13.62 0.53
N ASN A 105 -3.81 14.06 1.78
CA ASN A 105 -3.92 13.18 2.95
C ASN A 105 -5.36 12.73 3.21
N LEU A 106 -6.35 13.58 2.92
CA LEU A 106 -7.77 13.18 2.95
C LEU A 106 -8.07 12.12 1.88
N ILE A 107 -7.60 12.35 0.63
CA ILE A 107 -7.76 11.38 -0.47
C ILE A 107 -7.14 10.04 -0.08
N LEU A 108 -5.92 10.06 0.48
CA LEU A 108 -5.22 8.87 0.94
C LEU A 108 -6.05 8.14 2.01
N LEU A 109 -6.36 8.81 3.12
CA LEU A 109 -6.95 8.16 4.30
C LEU A 109 -8.38 7.66 4.03
N TYR A 110 -9.22 8.43 3.34
CA TYR A 110 -10.54 7.95 2.95
C TYR A 110 -10.47 6.86 1.88
N GLY A 111 -9.64 7.06 0.86
CA GLY A 111 -9.53 6.12 -0.26
C GLY A 111 -9.01 4.75 0.15
N VAL A 112 -8.01 4.66 1.06
CA VAL A 112 -7.53 3.36 1.55
C VAL A 112 -8.61 2.64 2.37
N LEU A 113 -9.42 3.33 3.17
CA LEU A 113 -10.51 2.70 3.91
C LEU A 113 -11.57 2.15 2.95
N VAL A 114 -11.92 2.90 1.90
CA VAL A 114 -12.82 2.44 0.84
C VAL A 114 -12.25 1.18 0.16
N ALA A 115 -10.97 1.19 -0.21
CA ALA A 115 -10.31 0.05 -0.84
C ALA A 115 -10.32 -1.19 0.08
N TYR A 116 -10.04 -1.01 1.37
CA TYR A 116 -10.05 -2.11 2.34
C TYR A 116 -11.44 -2.74 2.49
N LEU A 117 -12.49 -1.92 2.59
CA LEU A 117 -13.87 -2.40 2.68
C LEU A 117 -14.28 -3.13 1.39
N GLY A 118 -13.96 -2.58 0.22
CA GLY A 118 -14.27 -3.20 -1.09
C GLY A 118 -13.51 -4.50 -1.31
N GLY A 119 -12.20 -4.52 -1.01
CA GLY A 119 -11.35 -5.70 -1.20
C GLY A 119 -11.75 -6.86 -0.32
N ILE A 120 -11.90 -6.63 1.01
CA ILE A 120 -12.26 -7.70 1.94
C ILE A 120 -13.67 -8.25 1.70
N SER A 121 -14.63 -7.39 1.39
CA SER A 121 -16.00 -7.84 1.11
C SER A 121 -16.06 -8.71 -0.13
N THR A 122 -15.29 -8.39 -1.17
CA THR A 122 -15.19 -9.21 -2.40
C THR A 122 -14.59 -10.58 -2.10
N MET A 123 -13.48 -10.64 -1.33
CA MET A 123 -12.80 -11.90 -1.00
C MET A 123 -13.65 -12.79 -0.08
N VAL A 124 -14.26 -12.22 0.96
CA VAL A 124 -15.13 -12.98 1.88
C VAL A 124 -16.39 -13.46 1.15
N PHE A 125 -16.95 -12.62 0.27
CA PHE A 125 -18.10 -12.99 -0.53
C PHE A 125 -17.80 -14.19 -1.45
N SER A 126 -16.66 -14.16 -2.18
CA SER A 126 -16.23 -15.26 -3.03
C SER A 126 -16.08 -16.55 -2.21
N LEU A 127 -15.32 -16.49 -1.10
CA LEU A 127 -15.12 -17.65 -0.21
C LEU A 127 -16.44 -18.27 0.29
N VAL A 128 -17.38 -17.42 0.74
CA VAL A 128 -18.67 -17.89 1.26
C VAL A 128 -19.51 -18.51 0.16
N LYS A 129 -19.53 -17.93 -1.05
CA LYS A 129 -20.27 -18.47 -2.18
C LYS A 129 -19.69 -19.79 -2.69
N ASP A 130 -18.37 -19.94 -2.69
CA ASP A 130 -17.70 -21.20 -3.05
C ASP A 130 -17.99 -22.33 -2.05
N SER A 131 -18.05 -21.99 -0.75
CA SER A 131 -18.28 -22.97 0.31
C SER A 131 -19.78 -23.25 0.56
N PHE A 132 -20.64 -22.28 0.36
CA PHE A 132 -22.07 -22.31 0.64
C PHE A 132 -22.87 -21.59 -0.46
N PRO A 133 -23.02 -22.15 -1.67
CA PRO A 133 -23.64 -21.49 -2.82
C PRO A 133 -25.07 -20.98 -2.56
N ASN A 134 -25.83 -21.70 -1.73
CA ASN A 134 -27.22 -21.38 -1.43
C ASN A 134 -27.41 -20.39 -0.28
N LEU A 135 -26.35 -19.93 0.38
CA LEU A 135 -26.47 -18.97 1.48
C LEU A 135 -26.87 -17.59 0.91
N PRO A 136 -27.99 -16.98 1.40
CA PRO A 136 -28.45 -15.67 0.92
C PRO A 136 -27.62 -14.54 1.54
N ILE A 137 -26.34 -14.47 1.16
CA ILE A 137 -25.41 -13.43 1.62
C ILE A 137 -25.11 -12.46 0.47
N SER A 138 -24.96 -11.18 0.79
CA SER A 138 -24.62 -10.14 -0.19
C SER A 138 -23.32 -9.41 0.21
N LYS A 139 -22.60 -8.87 -0.80
CA LYS A 139 -21.39 -8.05 -0.53
C LYS A 139 -21.67 -6.87 0.41
N PRO A 140 -22.77 -6.08 0.24
CA PRO A 140 -23.09 -5.00 1.17
C PRO A 140 -23.24 -5.44 2.63
N LEU A 141 -23.84 -6.60 2.86
CA LEU A 141 -23.99 -7.14 4.22
C LEU A 141 -22.62 -7.44 4.84
N ILE A 142 -21.72 -8.08 4.09
CA ILE A 142 -20.36 -8.35 4.55
C ILE A 142 -19.63 -7.04 4.85
N THR A 143 -19.76 -6.04 3.97
CA THR A 143 -19.14 -4.73 4.15
C THR A 143 -19.61 -4.07 5.45
N VAL A 144 -20.92 -4.05 5.72
CA VAL A 144 -21.48 -3.44 6.92
C VAL A 144 -21.04 -4.19 8.19
N VAL A 145 -21.08 -5.53 8.17
CA VAL A 145 -20.66 -6.34 9.33
C VAL A 145 -19.19 -6.12 9.64
N TYR A 146 -18.33 -6.22 8.62
CA TYR A 146 -16.88 -6.03 8.79
C TYR A 146 -16.56 -4.60 9.27
N PHE A 147 -17.16 -3.59 8.64
CA PHE A 147 -17.05 -2.20 9.05
C PHE A 147 -17.47 -2.00 10.52
N SER A 148 -18.63 -2.55 10.92
CA SER A 148 -19.15 -2.40 12.28
C SER A 148 -18.22 -3.01 13.33
N ILE A 149 -17.69 -4.21 13.06
CA ILE A 149 -16.73 -4.87 13.95
C ILE A 149 -15.48 -4.00 14.12
N LEU A 150 -14.84 -3.59 13.02
CA LEU A 150 -13.59 -2.86 13.09
C LEU A 150 -13.76 -1.45 13.66
N THR A 151 -14.82 -0.73 13.27
CA THR A 151 -15.08 0.61 13.80
C THR A 151 -15.35 0.56 15.30
N THR A 152 -16.11 -0.43 15.77
CA THR A 152 -16.33 -0.66 17.22
C THR A 152 -15.01 -0.94 17.94
N MET A 153 -14.15 -1.80 17.38
CA MET A 153 -12.82 -2.09 17.93
C MET A 153 -11.96 -0.83 18.03
N ILE A 154 -11.99 0.04 17.00
CA ILE A 154 -11.22 1.29 17.00
C ILE A 154 -11.74 2.28 18.03
N LEU A 155 -13.05 2.44 18.13
CA LEU A 155 -13.66 3.41 19.04
C LEU A 155 -13.54 3.01 20.52
N PHE A 156 -13.54 1.71 20.83
CA PHE A 156 -13.65 1.20 22.20
C PHE A 156 -12.49 0.30 22.66
N GLY A 157 -11.57 -0.14 21.79
CA GLY A 157 -10.67 -1.23 22.13
C GLY A 157 -9.26 -1.26 21.56
N MET A 158 -8.62 -0.14 21.26
CA MET A 158 -7.25 -0.09 20.67
C MET A 158 -6.16 -0.84 21.46
N GLU A 159 -6.34 -1.06 22.76
CA GLU A 159 -5.26 -1.61 23.60
C GLU A 159 -5.03 -3.12 23.40
N ALA A 160 -6.07 -3.87 23.09
CA ALA A 160 -5.99 -5.31 22.80
C ALA A 160 -5.18 -5.60 21.51
N LEU A 161 -5.32 -4.73 20.50
CA LEU A 161 -4.59 -4.86 19.23
C LEU A 161 -3.11 -4.54 19.34
N ARG A 162 -2.75 -3.56 20.19
CA ARG A 162 -1.34 -3.22 20.41
C ARG A 162 -0.56 -4.39 21.01
N LYS A 163 -1.21 -5.20 21.85
CA LYS A 163 -0.60 -6.40 22.47
C LYS A 163 -0.53 -7.59 21.50
N GLY A 164 -1.46 -7.69 20.55
CA GLY A 164 -1.54 -8.79 19.56
C GLY A 164 -0.73 -8.58 18.28
N ASN A 165 -0.08 -7.44 18.11
CA ASN A 165 0.54 -7.05 16.83
C ASN A 165 1.60 -8.06 16.33
N MET A 166 2.40 -8.66 17.21
CA MET A 166 3.41 -9.66 16.80
C MET A 166 2.77 -10.94 16.26
N VAL A 167 1.66 -11.39 16.85
CA VAL A 167 0.93 -12.56 16.38
C VAL A 167 0.31 -12.29 15.00
N VAL A 168 -0.30 -11.12 14.83
CA VAL A 168 -0.88 -10.68 13.55
C VAL A 168 0.20 -10.65 12.45
N ILE A 169 1.36 -10.07 12.72
CA ILE A 169 2.48 -10.03 11.78
C ILE A 169 2.96 -11.45 11.45
N ALA A 170 3.10 -12.34 12.43
CA ALA A 170 3.51 -13.73 12.21
C ALA A 170 2.49 -14.48 11.32
N VAL A 171 1.18 -14.30 11.57
CA VAL A 171 0.12 -14.89 10.75
C VAL A 171 0.19 -14.38 9.30
N ILE A 172 0.37 -13.06 9.10
CA ILE A 172 0.51 -12.48 7.77
C ILE A 172 1.70 -13.12 7.03
N TRP A 173 2.84 -13.29 7.68
CA TRP A 173 4.02 -13.89 7.08
C TRP A 173 3.82 -15.36 6.73
N ILE A 174 3.35 -16.17 7.67
CA ILE A 174 3.10 -17.60 7.47
C ILE A 174 2.13 -17.81 6.31
N THR A 175 1.04 -17.04 6.30
CA THR A 175 0.01 -17.16 5.27
C THR A 175 0.48 -16.64 3.92
N PHE A 176 1.30 -15.58 3.88
CA PHE A 176 1.91 -15.10 2.64
C PHE A 176 2.86 -16.15 2.02
N PHE A 177 3.75 -16.76 2.81
CA PHE A 177 4.60 -17.84 2.33
C PHE A 177 3.78 -19.05 1.86
N GLY A 178 2.74 -19.42 2.59
CA GLY A 178 1.82 -20.48 2.18
C GLY A 178 1.11 -20.16 0.87
N LEU A 179 0.71 -18.90 0.68
CA LEU A 179 0.09 -18.41 -0.54
C LEU A 179 1.04 -18.48 -1.75
N VAL A 180 2.30 -18.06 -1.59
CA VAL A 180 3.32 -18.18 -2.64
C VAL A 180 3.60 -19.65 -2.97
N LEU A 181 3.85 -20.49 -1.96
CA LEU A 181 4.18 -21.90 -2.16
C LEU A 181 3.04 -22.69 -2.83
N THR A 182 1.79 -22.41 -2.49
CA THR A 182 0.64 -23.04 -3.14
C THR A 182 0.33 -22.45 -4.49
N GLY A 183 0.63 -21.15 -4.70
CA GLY A 183 0.42 -20.43 -5.94
C GLY A 183 1.25 -20.93 -7.12
N VAL A 184 2.46 -21.43 -6.86
CA VAL A 184 3.35 -21.94 -7.93
C VAL A 184 2.93 -23.29 -8.51
N SER A 185 1.89 -23.94 -8.00
CA SER A 185 1.49 -25.29 -8.44
C SER A 185 1.06 -25.40 -9.90
N GLN A 186 0.59 -24.29 -10.50
CA GLN A 186 0.22 -24.20 -11.93
C GLN A 186 1.02 -23.10 -12.64
N PHE A 187 2.24 -22.85 -12.17
CA PHE A 187 3.13 -21.88 -12.76
C PHE A 187 3.63 -22.33 -14.12
N ASP A 188 3.49 -21.47 -15.13
CA ASP A 188 3.94 -21.68 -16.49
C ASP A 188 4.81 -20.50 -16.94
N VAL A 189 6.06 -20.78 -17.29
CA VAL A 189 7.04 -19.78 -17.73
C VAL A 189 6.61 -19.13 -19.05
N GLU A 190 5.88 -19.83 -19.92
CA GLU A 190 5.43 -19.30 -21.21
C GLU A 190 4.49 -18.12 -21.03
N LYS A 191 3.71 -18.07 -19.95
CA LYS A 191 2.83 -16.94 -19.63
C LYS A 191 3.60 -15.65 -19.35
N LEU A 192 4.87 -15.72 -18.97
CA LEU A 192 5.72 -14.55 -18.71
C LEU A 192 6.23 -13.86 -19.99
N ASN A 193 5.99 -14.45 -21.19
CA ASN A 193 6.46 -13.89 -22.46
C ASN A 193 5.60 -12.73 -22.97
N TYR A 194 4.39 -12.56 -22.45
CA TYR A 194 3.53 -11.44 -22.85
C TYR A 194 4.14 -10.09 -22.42
N THR A 195 4.01 -9.10 -23.31
CA THR A 195 4.56 -7.77 -23.10
C THR A 195 3.79 -6.72 -23.89
N ASP A 196 3.22 -5.74 -23.21
CA ASP A 196 2.63 -4.52 -23.79
C ASP A 196 3.12 -3.27 -23.04
N TRP A 197 4.09 -2.57 -23.62
CA TRP A 197 4.69 -1.36 -23.05
C TRP A 197 3.71 -0.19 -22.92
N LYS A 198 2.62 -0.16 -23.72
CA LYS A 198 1.62 0.91 -23.66
C LYS A 198 0.84 0.90 -22.36
N LEU A 199 0.63 -0.29 -21.80
CA LEU A 199 -0.11 -0.48 -20.55
C LEU A 199 0.75 -0.31 -19.30
N MET A 200 2.07 -0.04 -19.44
CA MET A 200 2.98 0.09 -18.30
C MET A 200 2.55 1.14 -17.29
N VAL A 201 1.96 2.26 -17.75
CA VAL A 201 1.53 3.35 -16.88
C VAL A 201 0.33 2.98 -16.00
N VAL A 202 -0.49 1.99 -16.45
CA VAL A 202 -1.73 1.58 -15.76
C VAL A 202 -1.47 1.02 -14.36
N GLY A 203 -0.33 0.34 -14.18
CA GLY A 203 0.06 -0.26 -12.90
C GLY A 203 0.73 0.70 -11.92
N LEU A 204 1.27 1.85 -12.39
CA LEU A 204 2.05 2.76 -11.56
C LEU A 204 1.30 3.27 -10.31
N PRO A 205 0.01 3.67 -10.37
CA PRO A 205 -0.71 4.15 -9.19
C PRO A 205 -0.77 3.11 -8.08
N VAL A 206 -1.11 1.87 -8.42
CA VAL A 206 -1.18 0.77 -7.44
C VAL A 206 0.22 0.39 -6.94
N ALA A 207 1.25 0.48 -7.78
CA ALA A 207 2.63 0.30 -7.35
C ALA A 207 3.05 1.35 -6.30
N VAL A 208 2.63 2.62 -6.44
CA VAL A 208 2.84 3.65 -5.42
C VAL A 208 2.17 3.25 -4.10
N SER A 209 0.91 2.80 -4.14
CA SER A 209 0.20 2.32 -2.93
C SER A 209 0.84 1.07 -2.32
N ALA A 210 1.40 0.16 -3.12
CA ALA A 210 2.07 -1.03 -2.64
C ALA A 210 3.38 -0.72 -1.88
N PHE A 211 4.01 0.42 -2.15
CA PHE A 211 5.20 0.89 -1.43
C PHE A 211 4.91 2.03 -0.44
N HIS A 212 3.68 2.17 0.01
CA HIS A 212 3.31 3.14 1.02
C HIS A 212 3.70 2.67 2.43
N PHE A 213 4.64 3.38 3.06
CA PHE A 213 5.06 3.18 4.46
C PHE A 213 5.49 4.49 5.14
N HIS A 214 5.35 5.62 4.45
CA HIS A 214 5.89 6.93 4.88
C HIS A 214 5.29 7.42 6.20
N ASN A 215 4.09 6.99 6.53
CA ASN A 215 3.40 7.28 7.79
C ASN A 215 4.15 6.77 9.03
N ILE A 216 5.00 5.73 8.90
CA ILE A 216 5.77 5.18 10.03
C ILE A 216 7.19 5.74 10.14
N ILE A 217 7.66 6.57 9.20
CA ILE A 217 9.00 7.15 9.24
C ILE A 217 9.31 7.86 10.57
N PRO A 218 8.39 8.63 11.17
CA PRO A 218 8.64 9.23 12.49
C PRO A 218 8.84 8.19 13.59
N THR A 219 8.11 7.09 13.54
CA THR A 219 8.27 5.96 14.48
C THR A 219 9.63 5.29 14.32
N VAL A 220 10.08 5.08 13.07
CA VAL A 220 11.41 4.59 12.73
C VAL A 220 12.50 5.53 13.28
N SER A 221 12.33 6.84 13.05
CA SER A 221 13.28 7.86 13.51
C SER A 221 13.42 7.87 15.04
N ARG A 222 12.30 7.82 15.78
CA ARG A 222 12.31 7.74 17.25
C ARG A 222 12.93 6.44 17.76
N ALA A 223 12.57 5.31 17.17
CA ALA A 223 13.11 3.99 17.56
C ALA A 223 14.64 3.93 17.41
N LEU A 224 15.17 4.63 16.42
CA LEU A 224 16.61 4.72 16.14
C LEU A 224 17.27 6.00 16.68
N LYS A 225 16.62 6.67 17.65
CA LYS A 225 17.14 7.86 18.36
C LYS A 225 17.55 9.00 17.40
N HIS A 226 16.83 9.17 16.29
CA HIS A 226 17.11 10.16 15.25
C HIS A 226 18.50 10.01 14.58
N ASP A 227 19.09 8.81 14.61
CA ASP A 227 20.31 8.53 13.85
C ASP A 227 19.99 8.42 12.36
N VAL A 228 20.48 9.37 11.58
CA VAL A 228 20.26 9.48 10.13
C VAL A 228 20.74 8.23 9.38
N VAL A 229 21.92 7.69 9.77
CA VAL A 229 22.53 6.54 9.09
C VAL A 229 21.77 5.26 9.41
N ALA A 230 21.44 5.04 10.67
CA ALA A 230 20.65 3.89 11.11
C ALA A 230 19.25 3.91 10.48
N CYS A 231 18.57 5.06 10.45
CA CYS A 231 17.27 5.22 9.81
C CYS A 231 17.32 4.90 8.30
N ARG A 232 18.33 5.41 7.58
CA ARG A 232 18.51 5.12 6.14
C ARG A 232 18.72 3.64 5.89
N LYS A 233 19.53 2.95 6.72
CA LYS A 233 19.76 1.50 6.62
C LYS A 233 18.47 0.72 6.88
N ALA A 234 17.75 1.06 7.95
CA ALA A 234 16.49 0.39 8.29
C ALA A 234 15.42 0.55 7.21
N ILE A 235 15.23 1.76 6.69
CA ILE A 235 14.32 2.04 5.59
C ILE A 235 14.73 1.25 4.35
N PHE A 236 16.02 1.32 3.94
CA PHE A 236 16.48 0.59 2.76
C PHE A 236 16.23 -0.92 2.87
N LEU A 237 16.66 -1.54 3.96
CA LEU A 237 16.51 -2.98 4.16
C LEU A 237 15.03 -3.39 4.18
N GLY A 238 14.17 -2.63 4.89
CA GLY A 238 12.75 -2.95 4.99
C GLY A 238 12.03 -2.84 3.64
N VAL A 239 12.26 -1.73 2.91
CA VAL A 239 11.62 -1.51 1.61
C VAL A 239 12.19 -2.42 0.53
N PHE A 240 13.50 -2.78 0.60
CA PHE A 240 14.11 -3.74 -0.32
C PHE A 240 13.55 -5.16 -0.13
N LEU A 241 13.38 -5.60 1.10
CA LEU A 241 12.69 -6.86 1.38
C LEU A 241 11.24 -6.82 0.88
N GLY A 242 10.54 -5.70 1.08
CA GLY A 242 9.21 -5.47 0.52
C GLY A 242 9.19 -5.55 -1.01
N LEU A 243 10.22 -5.02 -1.69
CA LEU A 243 10.37 -5.15 -3.15
C LEU A 243 10.47 -6.63 -3.55
N LEU A 244 11.39 -7.37 -2.94
CA LEU A 244 11.58 -8.80 -3.28
C LEU A 244 10.29 -9.60 -3.13
N ILE A 245 9.53 -9.35 -2.07
CA ILE A 245 8.26 -10.01 -1.82
C ILE A 245 7.23 -9.67 -2.89
N ASN A 246 7.09 -8.38 -3.25
CA ASN A 246 6.18 -7.96 -4.31
C ASN A 246 6.58 -8.55 -5.66
N LEU A 247 7.88 -8.57 -6.00
CA LEU A 247 8.36 -9.18 -7.23
C LEU A 247 8.07 -10.68 -7.28
N VAL A 248 8.31 -11.42 -6.20
CA VAL A 248 7.98 -12.85 -6.12
C VAL A 248 6.48 -13.07 -6.29
N TRP A 249 5.65 -12.29 -5.61
CA TRP A 249 4.21 -12.42 -5.70
C TRP A 249 3.68 -12.12 -7.11
N VAL A 250 4.11 -11.01 -7.72
CA VAL A 250 3.75 -10.66 -9.09
C VAL A 250 4.18 -11.76 -10.07
N THR A 251 5.41 -12.30 -9.92
CA THR A 251 5.90 -13.39 -10.75
C THR A 251 5.01 -14.63 -10.64
N VAL A 252 4.63 -15.04 -9.43
CA VAL A 252 3.75 -16.20 -9.22
C VAL A 252 2.39 -15.99 -9.87
N VAL A 253 1.79 -14.81 -9.69
CA VAL A 253 0.46 -14.51 -10.26
C VAL A 253 0.52 -14.47 -11.78
N LEU A 254 1.51 -13.77 -12.37
CA LEU A 254 1.64 -13.66 -13.83
C LEU A 254 2.02 -15.00 -14.49
N GLY A 255 2.78 -15.86 -13.80
CA GLY A 255 3.05 -17.20 -14.29
C GLY A 255 1.89 -18.18 -14.12
N THR A 256 0.84 -17.82 -13.37
CA THR A 256 -0.33 -18.69 -13.14
C THR A 256 -1.57 -18.24 -13.93
N MET A 257 -1.83 -16.91 -13.98
CA MET A 257 -2.95 -16.32 -14.70
C MET A 257 -2.60 -16.09 -16.18
N THR A 258 -3.60 -15.98 -17.03
CA THR A 258 -3.44 -15.54 -18.44
C THR A 258 -3.74 -14.05 -18.54
N GLU A 259 -3.02 -13.34 -19.41
CA GLU A 259 -3.19 -11.90 -19.63
C GLU A 259 -4.43 -11.58 -20.47
N ASN A 260 -4.68 -12.36 -21.52
CA ASN A 260 -5.69 -12.06 -22.50
C ASN A 260 -7.04 -12.69 -22.22
N ALA A 261 -8.07 -11.87 -22.16
CA ALA A 261 -9.40 -12.24 -22.55
C ALA A 261 -9.52 -12.21 -24.09
N SER A 262 -8.83 -13.09 -24.81
CA SER A 262 -9.21 -13.33 -26.22
C SER A 262 -10.62 -13.92 -26.25
N GLY A 263 -11.59 -13.09 -25.87
CA GLY A 263 -13.02 -13.26 -25.92
C GLY A 263 -13.68 -14.21 -24.93
N LEU A 264 -12.97 -15.09 -24.19
CA LEU A 264 -13.64 -16.19 -23.48
C LEU A 264 -12.84 -16.81 -22.29
N THR A 265 -11.67 -16.33 -21.91
CA THR A 265 -10.93 -16.95 -20.79
C THR A 265 -11.37 -16.36 -19.46
N LYS A 266 -12.20 -17.12 -18.75
CA LYS A 266 -12.56 -16.87 -17.36
C LYS A 266 -11.29 -16.84 -16.49
N ASN A 267 -11.24 -15.90 -15.54
CA ASN A 267 -10.12 -15.73 -14.59
C ASN A 267 -8.82 -15.18 -15.22
N SER A 268 -8.91 -14.36 -16.27
CA SER A 268 -7.78 -13.61 -16.80
C SER A 268 -7.42 -12.40 -15.92
N ILE A 269 -6.22 -11.85 -16.12
CA ILE A 269 -5.81 -10.60 -15.47
C ILE A 269 -6.72 -9.44 -15.88
N GLU A 270 -7.08 -9.38 -17.14
CA GLU A 270 -7.97 -8.36 -17.73
C GLU A 270 -9.39 -8.42 -17.14
N GLU A 271 -9.97 -9.62 -17.02
CA GLU A 271 -11.26 -9.83 -16.35
C GLU A 271 -11.23 -9.40 -14.88
N ALA A 272 -10.17 -9.77 -14.16
CA ALA A 272 -9.98 -9.34 -12.78
C ALA A 272 -9.84 -7.81 -12.65
N TYR A 273 -9.23 -7.17 -13.63
CA TYR A 273 -9.12 -5.71 -13.70
C TYR A 273 -10.50 -5.05 -13.85
N TRP A 274 -11.34 -5.48 -14.83
CA TRP A 274 -12.66 -4.89 -15.05
C TRP A 274 -13.60 -5.07 -13.86
N HIS A 275 -13.56 -6.24 -13.23
CA HIS A 275 -14.39 -6.53 -12.05
C HIS A 275 -13.82 -6.02 -10.74
N GLY A 276 -12.66 -5.35 -10.76
CA GLY A 276 -12.02 -4.80 -9.57
C GLY A 276 -11.62 -5.87 -8.54
N LEU A 277 -11.20 -7.06 -9.02
CA LEU A 277 -10.89 -8.20 -8.15
C LEU A 277 -9.44 -8.16 -7.65
N PRO A 278 -9.18 -8.49 -6.36
CA PRO A 278 -7.84 -8.83 -5.91
C PRO A 278 -7.35 -10.12 -6.55
N ALA A 279 -6.04 -10.24 -6.81
CA ALA A 279 -5.43 -11.37 -7.53
C ALA A 279 -5.74 -12.75 -6.92
N THR A 280 -5.95 -12.80 -5.62
CA THR A 280 -6.26 -14.05 -4.90
C THR A 280 -7.60 -14.66 -5.26
N VAL A 281 -8.58 -13.89 -5.75
CA VAL A 281 -9.91 -14.38 -6.13
C VAL A 281 -9.79 -15.25 -7.40
N PRO A 282 -9.35 -14.74 -8.57
CA PRO A 282 -9.20 -15.56 -9.76
C PRO A 282 -8.17 -16.68 -9.57
N MET A 283 -7.09 -16.46 -8.81
CA MET A 283 -6.12 -17.49 -8.49
C MET A 283 -6.74 -18.68 -7.73
N SER A 284 -7.66 -18.45 -6.79
CA SER A 284 -8.36 -19.52 -6.08
C SER A 284 -9.19 -20.39 -7.04
N GLU A 285 -9.83 -19.77 -8.02
CA GLU A 285 -10.63 -20.49 -9.03
C GLU A 285 -9.76 -21.29 -10.01
N ILE A 286 -8.59 -20.75 -10.42
CA ILE A 286 -7.64 -21.42 -11.30
C ILE A 286 -7.02 -22.63 -10.59
N LEU A 287 -6.49 -22.42 -9.40
CA LEU A 287 -5.74 -23.43 -8.67
C LEU A 287 -6.63 -24.53 -8.09
N LYS A 288 -7.90 -24.23 -7.81
CA LYS A 288 -8.87 -25.13 -7.16
C LYS A 288 -8.29 -25.80 -5.89
N SER A 289 -7.39 -25.08 -5.22
CA SER A 289 -6.67 -25.56 -4.05
C SER A 289 -7.28 -25.01 -2.77
N ARG A 290 -7.82 -25.87 -1.93
CA ARG A 290 -8.36 -25.48 -0.63
C ARG A 290 -7.30 -24.81 0.27
N LEU A 291 -6.05 -25.26 0.19
CA LEU A 291 -4.95 -24.65 0.95
C LEU A 291 -4.66 -23.23 0.47
N PHE A 292 -4.60 -22.99 -0.85
CA PHE A 292 -4.44 -21.64 -1.40
C PHE A 292 -5.57 -20.72 -0.94
N THR A 293 -6.82 -21.16 -1.04
CA THR A 293 -7.99 -20.38 -0.61
C THR A 293 -7.93 -20.04 0.88
N ILE A 294 -7.51 -20.98 1.75
CA ILE A 294 -7.33 -20.72 3.18
C ILE A 294 -6.23 -19.68 3.39
N PHE A 295 -5.03 -19.89 2.83
CA PHE A 295 -3.92 -18.97 3.01
C PHE A 295 -4.24 -17.57 2.48
N SER A 296 -4.86 -17.46 1.30
CA SER A 296 -5.23 -16.19 0.70
C SER A 296 -6.26 -15.43 1.54
N THR A 297 -7.27 -16.13 2.05
CA THR A 297 -8.32 -15.52 2.88
C THR A 297 -7.75 -15.06 4.22
N VAL A 298 -6.99 -15.91 4.90
CA VAL A 298 -6.37 -15.55 6.19
C VAL A 298 -5.39 -14.40 6.00
N PHE A 299 -4.52 -14.45 4.99
CA PHE A 299 -3.62 -13.35 4.66
C PHE A 299 -4.38 -12.04 4.47
N ALA A 300 -5.43 -12.05 3.63
CA ALA A 300 -6.20 -10.83 3.35
C ALA A 300 -6.92 -10.30 4.59
N VAL A 301 -7.60 -11.16 5.35
CA VAL A 301 -8.33 -10.72 6.55
C VAL A 301 -7.37 -10.07 7.56
N PHE A 302 -6.23 -10.70 7.84
CA PHE A 302 -5.28 -10.15 8.82
C PHE A 302 -4.55 -8.91 8.29
N SER A 303 -4.07 -8.94 7.04
CA SER A 303 -3.38 -7.81 6.41
C SER A 303 -4.28 -6.58 6.27
N VAL A 304 -5.50 -6.77 5.73
CA VAL A 304 -6.47 -5.68 5.57
C VAL A 304 -6.94 -5.15 6.92
N THR A 305 -7.20 -6.03 7.90
CA THR A 305 -7.61 -5.61 9.25
C THR A 305 -6.53 -4.76 9.92
N ALA A 306 -5.27 -5.21 9.90
CA ALA A 306 -4.16 -4.45 10.47
C ALA A 306 -4.00 -3.08 9.81
N SER A 307 -4.06 -3.04 8.48
CA SER A 307 -3.97 -1.80 7.69
C SER A 307 -5.16 -0.87 7.90
N TYR A 308 -6.39 -1.42 7.94
CA TYR A 308 -7.60 -0.66 8.23
C TYR A 308 -7.51 0.02 9.59
N MET A 309 -7.07 -0.69 10.62
CA MET A 309 -6.98 -0.14 11.97
C MET A 309 -5.91 0.94 12.08
N ALA A 310 -4.75 0.76 11.46
CA ALA A 310 -3.69 1.75 11.46
C ALA A 310 -4.14 3.06 10.75
N ASN A 311 -4.73 2.94 9.56
CA ASN A 311 -5.18 4.09 8.79
C ASN A 311 -6.42 4.77 9.39
N SER A 312 -7.33 3.99 9.99
CA SER A 312 -8.47 4.54 10.72
C SER A 312 -8.07 5.37 11.93
N ALA A 313 -7.07 4.90 12.70
CA ALA A 313 -6.52 5.68 13.81
C ALA A 313 -5.88 6.98 13.32
N GLY A 314 -5.16 6.92 12.20
CA GLY A 314 -4.61 8.11 11.52
C GLY A 314 -5.70 9.09 11.08
N LEU A 315 -6.77 8.57 10.46
CA LEU A 315 -7.91 9.39 10.01
C LEU A 315 -8.63 10.06 11.19
N LEU A 316 -8.91 9.31 12.26
CA LEU A 316 -9.53 9.88 13.48
C LEU A 316 -8.71 11.04 14.05
N GLY A 317 -7.39 10.84 14.20
CA GLY A 317 -6.49 11.88 14.69
C GLY A 317 -6.50 13.10 13.77
N PHE A 318 -6.36 12.87 12.46
CA PHE A 318 -6.35 13.94 11.46
C PHE A 318 -7.67 14.72 11.41
N ILE A 319 -8.82 14.05 11.37
CA ILE A 319 -10.13 14.71 11.39
C ILE A 319 -10.36 15.47 12.70
N ARG A 320 -9.91 14.91 13.84
CA ARG A 320 -9.98 15.61 15.12
C ARG A 320 -9.19 16.90 15.10
N ASP A 321 -7.95 16.88 14.63
CA ASP A 321 -7.11 18.07 14.52
C ASP A 321 -7.76 19.13 13.60
N MET A 322 -8.36 18.70 12.49
CA MET A 322 -9.09 19.57 11.58
C MET A 322 -10.34 20.18 12.24
N THR A 323 -11.15 19.38 12.94
CA THR A 323 -12.37 19.87 13.61
C THR A 323 -12.05 20.81 14.75
N VAL A 324 -11.01 20.53 15.54
CA VAL A 324 -10.55 21.42 16.61
C VAL A 324 -9.99 22.73 16.04
N THR A 325 -9.16 22.63 15.01
CA THR A 325 -8.47 23.81 14.43
C THR A 325 -9.44 24.75 13.72
N TYR A 326 -10.30 24.22 12.87
CA TYR A 326 -11.13 25.02 11.96
C TYR A 326 -12.59 25.19 12.43
N LEU A 327 -13.19 24.15 13.03
CA LEU A 327 -14.57 24.20 13.52
C LEU A 327 -14.67 24.55 15.00
N LYS A 328 -13.54 24.57 15.73
CA LYS A 328 -13.48 24.82 17.18
C LYS A 328 -14.35 23.84 18.00
N LYS A 329 -14.54 22.61 17.50
CA LYS A 329 -15.35 21.56 18.12
C LYS A 329 -14.51 20.31 18.36
N ASP A 330 -14.47 19.79 19.59
CA ASP A 330 -13.87 18.50 19.96
C ASP A 330 -14.99 17.54 20.41
N SER A 331 -15.71 16.97 19.45
CA SER A 331 -16.78 16.00 19.68
C SER A 331 -16.39 14.65 19.12
N ARG A 332 -16.23 13.63 19.96
CA ARG A 332 -15.90 12.27 19.54
C ARG A 332 -16.92 11.70 18.55
N PHE A 333 -18.20 12.00 18.75
CA PHE A 333 -19.27 11.55 17.86
C PHE A 333 -19.13 12.19 16.47
N LEU A 334 -18.95 13.52 16.41
CA LEU A 334 -18.80 14.25 15.14
C LEU A 334 -17.56 13.75 14.38
N VAL A 335 -16.41 13.62 15.07
CA VAL A 335 -15.16 13.10 14.48
C VAL A 335 -15.36 11.69 13.95
N GLY A 336 -16.02 10.81 14.70
CA GLY A 336 -16.34 9.44 14.28
C GLY A 336 -17.24 9.39 13.03
N CYS A 337 -18.30 10.19 13.00
CA CYS A 337 -19.19 10.29 11.83
C CYS A 337 -18.43 10.79 10.58
N ILE A 338 -17.68 11.88 10.70
CA ILE A 338 -16.91 12.43 9.56
C ILE A 338 -15.86 11.43 9.09
N SER A 339 -15.20 10.69 10.01
CA SER A 339 -14.16 9.76 9.64
C SER A 339 -14.69 8.48 8.96
N PHE A 340 -15.80 7.93 9.41
CA PHE A 340 -16.19 6.57 9.03
C PHE A 340 -17.39 6.47 8.10
N LEU A 341 -18.33 7.44 8.12
CA LEU A 341 -19.51 7.36 7.24
C LEU A 341 -19.16 7.54 5.76
N PRO A 342 -18.30 8.50 5.34
CA PRO A 342 -18.00 8.66 3.93
C PRO A 342 -17.40 7.40 3.27
N PRO A 343 -16.35 6.75 3.83
CA PRO A 343 -15.81 5.54 3.22
C PRO A 343 -16.80 4.37 3.22
N LEU A 344 -17.65 4.24 4.23
CA LEU A 344 -18.69 3.20 4.23
C LEU A 344 -19.71 3.43 3.11
N ILE A 345 -20.22 4.66 2.98
CA ILE A 345 -21.21 5.00 1.94
C ILE A 345 -20.62 4.74 0.55
N ILE A 346 -19.39 5.19 0.29
CA ILE A 346 -18.73 4.98 -0.99
C ILE A 346 -18.57 3.48 -1.29
N ALA A 347 -18.11 2.68 -0.32
CA ALA A 347 -17.93 1.24 -0.51
C ALA A 347 -19.26 0.49 -0.73
N LEU A 348 -20.37 0.97 -0.18
CA LEU A 348 -21.70 0.38 -0.39
C LEU A 348 -22.29 0.76 -1.74
N VAL A 349 -22.09 2.01 -2.21
CA VAL A 349 -22.60 2.50 -3.50
C VAL A 349 -21.82 1.89 -4.67
N TYR A 350 -20.51 1.63 -4.48
CA TYR A 350 -19.61 1.11 -5.52
C TYR A 350 -18.94 -0.21 -5.09
N PRO A 351 -19.64 -1.37 -5.19
CA PRO A 351 -19.12 -2.66 -4.69
C PRO A 351 -17.84 -3.18 -5.37
N HIS A 352 -17.49 -2.66 -6.55
CA HIS A 352 -16.29 -3.03 -7.33
C HIS A 352 -15.17 -1.98 -7.26
N ILE A 353 -15.24 -1.05 -6.29
CA ILE A 353 -14.36 0.13 -6.23
C ILE A 353 -12.91 -0.20 -5.84
N PHE A 354 -12.60 -1.43 -5.43
CA PHE A 354 -11.32 -1.80 -4.84
C PHE A 354 -10.09 -1.30 -5.61
N LEU A 355 -9.95 -1.68 -6.89
CA LEU A 355 -8.81 -1.25 -7.72
C LEU A 355 -8.86 0.25 -8.03
N SER A 356 -10.05 0.78 -8.32
CA SER A 356 -10.22 2.21 -8.61
C SER A 356 -9.93 3.10 -7.41
N ALA A 357 -10.26 2.66 -6.20
CA ALA A 357 -9.91 3.37 -4.98
C ALA A 357 -8.39 3.41 -4.79
N LEU A 358 -7.69 2.29 -5.01
CA LEU A 358 -6.23 2.24 -4.96
C LEU A 358 -5.56 3.09 -6.06
N ASP A 359 -6.16 3.20 -7.24
CA ASP A 359 -5.68 4.13 -8.29
C ASP A 359 -5.72 5.58 -7.83
N ILE A 360 -6.84 6.01 -7.24
CA ILE A 360 -7.00 7.39 -6.76
C ILE A 360 -6.06 7.65 -5.57
N VAL A 361 -5.94 6.70 -4.64
CA VAL A 361 -5.03 6.80 -3.51
C VAL A 361 -3.59 6.92 -3.98
N GLY A 362 -3.11 5.94 -4.74
CA GLY A 362 -1.73 5.90 -5.20
C GLY A 362 -1.42 6.96 -6.25
N GLY A 363 -2.34 7.16 -7.21
CA GLY A 363 -2.11 8.07 -8.32
C GLY A 363 -2.26 9.55 -7.97
N VAL A 364 -3.11 9.89 -7.01
CA VAL A 364 -3.31 11.29 -6.59
C VAL A 364 -2.76 11.52 -5.19
N GLY A 365 -3.33 10.85 -4.17
CA GLY A 365 -2.99 11.10 -2.77
C GLY A 365 -1.51 10.86 -2.48
N GLU A 366 -1.06 9.64 -2.67
CA GLU A 366 0.30 9.21 -2.32
C GLU A 366 1.35 9.74 -3.28
N THR A 367 1.06 9.80 -4.59
CA THR A 367 1.98 10.35 -5.59
C THR A 367 2.30 11.82 -5.28
N VAL A 368 1.32 12.63 -4.92
CA VAL A 368 1.59 14.02 -4.53
C VAL A 368 2.35 14.06 -3.21
N LEU A 369 1.90 13.35 -2.18
CA LEU A 369 2.52 13.37 -0.84
C LEU A 369 3.93 12.76 -0.81
N PHE A 370 4.16 11.68 -1.55
CA PHE A 370 5.37 10.86 -1.38
C PHE A 370 6.25 10.75 -2.63
N ALA A 371 5.85 11.36 -3.77
CA ALA A 371 6.75 11.54 -4.89
C ALA A 371 6.99 13.02 -5.19
N ILE A 372 5.93 13.81 -5.41
CA ILE A 372 6.03 15.20 -5.89
C ILE A 372 6.53 16.16 -4.81
N LEU A 373 5.87 16.22 -3.63
CA LEU A 373 6.25 17.16 -2.58
C LEU A 373 7.67 16.88 -2.02
N PRO A 374 8.09 15.62 -1.76
CA PRO A 374 9.46 15.33 -1.35
C PRO A 374 10.50 15.65 -2.43
N ALA A 375 10.16 15.51 -3.72
CA ALA A 375 11.04 15.89 -4.81
C ALA A 375 11.32 17.40 -4.82
N PHE A 376 10.30 18.24 -4.57
CA PHE A 376 10.50 19.68 -4.39
C PHE A 376 11.44 19.98 -3.21
N ILE A 377 11.24 19.31 -2.07
CA ILE A 377 12.14 19.45 -0.91
C ILE A 377 13.56 19.05 -1.27
N LEU A 378 13.75 17.91 -1.97
CA LEU A 378 15.07 17.44 -2.41
C LEU A 378 15.77 18.47 -3.30
N ILE A 379 15.07 18.98 -4.32
CA ILE A 379 15.61 20.00 -5.23
C ILE A 379 16.01 21.26 -4.46
N GLN A 380 15.16 21.74 -3.55
CA GLN A 380 15.50 22.92 -2.74
C GLN A 380 16.72 22.70 -1.85
N MET A 381 16.87 21.49 -1.28
CA MET A 381 18.01 21.16 -0.43
C MET A 381 19.35 21.15 -1.15
N VAL A 382 19.37 20.73 -2.43
CA VAL A 382 20.62 20.37 -3.12
C VAL A 382 20.92 21.24 -4.33
N ARG A 383 19.99 22.08 -4.81
CA ARG A 383 20.06 22.84 -6.07
C ARG A 383 21.39 23.55 -6.33
N SER A 384 22.07 24.04 -5.30
CA SER A 384 23.36 24.73 -5.43
C SER A 384 24.59 23.86 -5.17
N LYS A 385 24.40 22.61 -4.68
CA LYS A 385 25.49 21.79 -4.14
C LYS A 385 25.73 20.49 -4.90
N ASN A 386 24.68 19.89 -5.50
CA ASN A 386 24.82 18.57 -6.14
C ASN A 386 23.84 18.42 -7.33
N ARG A 387 24.42 18.46 -8.55
CA ARG A 387 23.66 18.32 -9.80
C ARG A 387 22.98 16.96 -9.96
N ILE A 388 23.60 15.89 -9.48
CA ILE A 388 23.06 14.52 -9.57
C ILE A 388 21.79 14.40 -8.74
N LEU A 389 21.81 14.84 -7.48
CA LEU A 389 20.62 14.82 -6.62
C LEU A 389 19.51 15.76 -7.11
N THR A 390 19.88 16.88 -7.74
CA THR A 390 18.89 17.74 -8.42
C THR A 390 18.22 17.00 -9.57
N LEU A 391 18.99 16.30 -10.40
CA LEU A 391 18.46 15.48 -11.49
C LEU A 391 17.53 14.37 -10.95
N VAL A 392 17.92 13.70 -9.88
CA VAL A 392 17.06 12.69 -9.21
C VAL A 392 15.74 13.31 -8.78
N GLY A 393 15.74 14.49 -8.17
CA GLY A 393 14.50 15.19 -7.80
C GLY A 393 13.64 15.53 -9.02
N VAL A 394 14.26 15.95 -10.14
CA VAL A 394 13.53 16.22 -11.39
C VAL A 394 12.92 14.93 -11.96
N VAL A 395 13.65 13.82 -11.97
CA VAL A 395 13.13 12.51 -12.41
C VAL A 395 11.95 12.07 -11.54
N MET A 396 12.02 12.24 -10.21
CA MET A 396 10.89 11.96 -9.32
C MET A 396 9.65 12.81 -9.66
N LEU A 397 9.86 14.11 -9.98
CA LEU A 397 8.75 14.99 -10.41
C LEU A 397 8.13 14.52 -11.73
N ILE A 398 8.95 14.13 -12.71
CA ILE A 398 8.47 13.64 -14.00
C ILE A 398 7.65 12.35 -13.80
N ILE A 399 8.17 11.38 -13.05
CA ILE A 399 7.45 10.13 -12.78
C ILE A 399 6.14 10.42 -12.02
N GLY A 400 6.18 11.25 -10.97
CA GLY A 400 4.98 11.64 -10.24
C GLY A 400 3.95 12.37 -11.13
N ALA A 401 4.41 13.24 -12.03
CA ALA A 401 3.52 13.92 -12.98
C ALA A 401 2.88 12.95 -13.98
N ILE A 402 3.64 11.98 -14.50
CA ILE A 402 3.12 10.92 -15.39
C ILE A 402 2.01 10.13 -14.69
N VAL A 403 2.26 9.68 -13.44
CA VAL A 403 1.26 8.93 -12.66
C VAL A 403 0.00 9.76 -12.41
N LEU A 404 0.17 11.01 -11.98
CA LEU A 404 -0.94 11.91 -11.69
C LEU A 404 -1.77 12.22 -12.93
N VAL A 405 -1.12 12.56 -14.05
CA VAL A 405 -1.79 12.88 -15.33
C VAL A 405 -2.54 11.65 -15.85
N TYR A 406 -1.92 10.47 -15.77
CA TYR A 406 -2.58 9.23 -16.17
C TYR A 406 -3.86 9.00 -15.36
N VAL A 407 -3.79 9.02 -14.01
CA VAL A 407 -4.97 8.73 -13.19
C VAL A 407 -6.07 9.77 -13.36
N VAL A 408 -5.71 11.05 -13.41
CA VAL A 408 -6.71 12.10 -13.64
C VAL A 408 -7.32 11.97 -15.03
N GLY A 409 -6.52 11.70 -16.06
CA GLY A 409 -6.97 11.50 -17.42
C GLY A 409 -7.88 10.26 -17.58
N ASP A 410 -7.51 9.14 -16.94
CA ASP A 410 -8.32 7.92 -16.89
C ASP A 410 -9.69 8.16 -16.21
N LYS A 411 -9.69 8.79 -15.04
CA LYS A 411 -10.94 9.07 -14.30
C LYS A 411 -11.83 10.13 -14.94
N LEU A 412 -11.30 10.96 -15.82
CA LEU A 412 -12.06 11.92 -16.63
C LEU A 412 -12.42 11.38 -18.02
N ASN A 413 -12.10 10.11 -18.32
CA ASN A 413 -12.28 9.47 -19.63
C ASN A 413 -11.58 10.24 -20.78
N ILE A 414 -10.45 10.88 -20.50
CA ILE A 414 -9.60 11.55 -21.49
C ILE A 414 -8.52 10.59 -22.00
N ILE A 415 -8.02 9.70 -21.12
CA ILE A 415 -7.01 8.68 -21.41
C ILE A 415 -7.67 7.33 -21.20
N ASP A 416 -7.85 6.58 -22.27
CA ASP A 416 -8.39 5.22 -22.27
C ASP A 416 -7.33 4.30 -22.92
N LEU A 417 -6.57 3.62 -22.07
CA LEU A 417 -5.50 2.73 -22.53
C LEU A 417 -5.88 1.25 -22.46
N VAL A 418 -6.76 0.90 -21.52
CA VAL A 418 -7.20 -0.49 -21.34
C VAL A 418 -8.39 -0.75 -22.26
N PRO A 419 -8.36 -1.82 -23.07
CA PRO A 419 -9.51 -2.15 -23.92
C PRO A 419 -10.81 -2.20 -23.11
N PRO A 420 -11.95 -1.76 -23.67
CA PRO A 420 -13.23 -1.84 -22.97
C PRO A 420 -13.61 -3.29 -22.68
N GLU A 421 -14.39 -3.49 -21.61
CA GLU A 421 -14.93 -4.80 -21.27
C GLU A 421 -15.67 -5.40 -22.48
N PRO A 422 -15.39 -6.66 -22.88
CA PRO A 422 -16.08 -7.30 -23.98
C PRO A 422 -17.59 -7.41 -23.71
N ASN A 423 -18.43 -7.05 -24.67
CA ASN A 423 -19.87 -7.28 -24.60
C ASN A 423 -20.24 -8.69 -25.11
N PRO A 424 -21.08 -9.47 -24.43
CA PRO A 424 -21.69 -9.21 -23.13
C PRO A 424 -20.73 -9.47 -21.95
N PRO A 425 -20.91 -8.77 -20.80
CA PRO A 425 -20.15 -9.06 -19.62
C PRO A 425 -20.35 -10.54 -19.24
N ILE A 426 -19.25 -11.23 -18.92
CA ILE A 426 -19.33 -12.61 -18.41
C ILE A 426 -19.97 -12.51 -17.02
N LEU A 427 -21.27 -12.81 -16.94
CA LEU A 427 -22.01 -12.77 -15.69
C LEU A 427 -21.46 -13.84 -14.75
N PHE A 428 -20.89 -13.42 -13.63
CA PHE A 428 -20.67 -14.28 -12.47
C PHE A 428 -22.06 -14.63 -11.88
N HIS A 429 -22.53 -15.80 -12.19
CA HIS A 429 -23.69 -16.42 -11.54
C HIS A 429 -23.23 -17.27 -10.36
#